data_93bfbaa29cfb8d624ccfaf93aa76ef67
#
_entry.id   93bfbaa29cfb8d624ccfaf93aa76ef67
#
_cell.length_a   1.000
_cell.length_b   1.000
_cell.length_c   1.000
_cell.angle_alpha   90.00
_cell.angle_beta   90.00
_cell.angle_gamma   90.00
#
_symmetry.space_group_name_H-M   'P 1'
#
loop_
_entity.id
_entity.type
_entity.pdbx_description
1 polymer ?
#
loop_
_entity_poly.entity_id
_entity_poly.type
_entity_poly.pdbx_seq_one_letter_code
_entity_poly.pdbx_strand_id
1 'polypeptide(L)'
;MLGDHRISQDEIDHFDQKGYLIVRNALDDKEIARLIDAGDRLLGSDLRKNRQTVVGGLYDGFRNAIVLDDAFLTLIDHPILLPTVVQLLGADLHVMTSHLIYKQPDPADKPDAYRQPGWHRDYAMATHDLGNEAIPRMLVKCAYYLTDLSASQRGATMVAPGSHHLLGRPEIADGETDPEGAVEPSLQPGDCLIFENRTFHAGALHRGPDTRKAIMVGYGYRWVMPMDYVRQPPALIEKLTPLQKYLVGEPYDDVEEFQFDGGRNPLKEWCKSQGLPAARHPQPQHK
;
A
#
# COMPACT_ATOMS: atom_id res chain seq x y z
N MET A 1 -3.23 8.50 -19.44
CA MET A 1 -4.61 8.70 -18.97
C MET A 1 -4.86 7.66 -17.89
N LEU A 2 -5.58 8.00 -16.82
CA LEU A 2 -6.00 7.05 -15.82
C LEU A 2 -6.89 5.98 -16.49
N GLY A 3 -6.74 4.71 -16.09
CA GLY A 3 -7.63 3.64 -16.54
C GLY A 3 -9.08 3.90 -16.13
N ASP A 4 -10.01 3.22 -16.75
CA ASP A 4 -11.45 3.29 -16.46
C ASP A 4 -11.94 2.15 -15.57
N HIS A 5 -11.00 1.49 -14.87
CA HIS A 5 -11.30 0.36 -13.98
C HIS A 5 -12.24 0.78 -12.85
N ARG A 6 -13.29 -0.01 -12.67
CA ARG A 6 -14.27 0.18 -11.60
C ARG A 6 -14.38 -1.07 -10.74
N ILE A 7 -14.37 -0.85 -9.45
CA ILE A 7 -14.75 -1.89 -8.50
C ILE A 7 -16.27 -1.90 -8.30
N SER A 8 -16.83 -3.06 -8.02
CA SER A 8 -18.24 -3.24 -7.74
C SER A 8 -18.61 -2.64 -6.38
N GLN A 9 -19.91 -2.41 -6.17
CA GLN A 9 -20.40 -1.98 -4.85
C GLN A 9 -20.12 -3.04 -3.78
N ASP A 10 -20.20 -4.34 -4.12
CA ASP A 10 -19.89 -5.43 -3.20
C ASP A 10 -18.41 -5.40 -2.75
N GLU A 11 -17.48 -5.06 -3.65
CA GLU A 11 -16.06 -4.89 -3.30
C GLU A 11 -15.83 -3.68 -2.40
N ILE A 12 -16.53 -2.58 -2.64
CA ILE A 12 -16.51 -1.39 -1.77
C ILE A 12 -17.04 -1.75 -0.39
N ASP A 13 -18.20 -2.43 -0.32
CA ASP A 13 -18.84 -2.83 0.94
C ASP A 13 -17.96 -3.84 1.70
N HIS A 14 -17.33 -4.77 0.99
CA HIS A 14 -16.35 -5.69 1.56
C HIS A 14 -15.17 -4.93 2.19
N PHE A 15 -14.59 -3.97 1.46
CA PHE A 15 -13.49 -3.17 1.98
C PHE A 15 -13.90 -2.35 3.21
N ASP A 16 -15.09 -1.75 3.19
CA ASP A 16 -15.62 -0.97 4.31
C ASP A 16 -15.92 -1.84 5.55
N GLN A 17 -16.32 -3.10 5.36
CA GLN A 17 -16.62 -4.03 6.46
C GLN A 17 -15.39 -4.79 6.97
N LYS A 18 -14.47 -5.13 6.07
CA LYS A 18 -13.33 -6.02 6.38
C LYS A 18 -12.01 -5.29 6.50
N GLY A 19 -11.87 -4.09 5.91
CA GLY A 19 -10.66 -3.28 5.94
C GLY A 19 -9.58 -3.70 4.93
N TYR A 20 -9.89 -4.65 4.06
CA TYR A 20 -9.00 -5.09 2.99
C TYR A 20 -9.78 -5.53 1.73
N LEU A 21 -9.07 -5.58 0.61
CA LEU A 21 -9.55 -6.09 -0.68
C LEU A 21 -8.42 -6.80 -1.40
N ILE A 22 -8.71 -7.86 -2.15
CA ILE A 22 -7.75 -8.52 -3.02
C ILE A 22 -8.12 -8.26 -4.48
N VAL A 23 -7.24 -7.58 -5.20
CA VAL A 23 -7.35 -7.40 -6.65
C VAL A 23 -6.52 -8.50 -7.31
N ARG A 24 -7.20 -9.40 -8.00
CA ARG A 24 -6.57 -10.53 -8.67
C ARG A 24 -5.97 -10.09 -10.01
N ASN A 25 -4.81 -10.68 -10.35
CA ASN A 25 -4.12 -10.44 -11.63
C ASN A 25 -3.95 -8.92 -11.91
N ALA A 26 -3.58 -8.16 -10.89
CA ALA A 26 -3.34 -6.73 -11.04
C ALA A 26 -2.14 -6.44 -11.94
N LEU A 27 -1.12 -7.32 -11.93
CA LEU A 27 0.06 -7.24 -12.80
C LEU A 27 0.08 -8.40 -13.77
N ASP A 28 0.52 -8.15 -14.98
CA ASP A 28 0.81 -9.20 -15.96
C ASP A 28 2.22 -9.81 -15.76
N ASP A 29 2.51 -10.92 -16.45
CA ASP A 29 3.78 -11.63 -16.34
C ASP A 29 5.00 -10.77 -16.71
N LYS A 30 4.85 -9.82 -17.65
CA LYS A 30 5.93 -8.93 -18.07
C LYS A 30 6.22 -7.87 -17.00
N GLU A 31 5.18 -7.35 -16.38
CA GLU A 31 5.30 -6.40 -15.27
C GLU A 31 5.95 -7.08 -14.08
N ILE A 32 5.51 -8.29 -13.71
CA ILE A 32 6.10 -9.10 -12.64
C ILE A 32 7.58 -9.33 -12.90
N ALA A 33 7.95 -9.82 -14.10
CA ALA A 33 9.33 -10.08 -14.45
C ALA A 33 10.21 -8.82 -14.37
N ARG A 34 9.71 -7.68 -14.88
CA ARG A 34 10.41 -6.40 -14.83
C ARG A 34 10.63 -5.91 -13.40
N LEU A 35 9.62 -6.04 -12.53
CA LEU A 35 9.70 -5.63 -11.12
C LEU A 35 10.67 -6.51 -10.34
N ILE A 36 10.66 -7.83 -10.59
CA ILE A 36 11.61 -8.77 -9.98
C ILE A 36 13.03 -8.43 -10.40
N ASP A 37 13.28 -8.22 -11.70
CA ASP A 37 14.60 -7.91 -12.21
C ASP A 37 15.14 -6.59 -11.62
N ALA A 38 14.31 -5.55 -11.52
CA ALA A 38 14.68 -4.30 -10.86
C ALA A 38 15.00 -4.49 -9.37
N GLY A 39 14.17 -5.24 -8.66
CA GLY A 39 14.38 -5.52 -7.24
C GLY A 39 15.64 -6.35 -6.99
N ASP A 40 15.88 -7.37 -7.78
CA ASP A 40 17.07 -8.24 -7.67
C ASP A 40 18.36 -7.45 -7.94
N ARG A 41 18.36 -6.56 -8.96
CA ARG A 41 19.50 -5.65 -9.21
C ARG A 41 19.78 -4.74 -8.03
N LEU A 42 18.75 -4.14 -7.45
CA LEU A 42 18.92 -3.24 -6.29
C LEU A 42 19.47 -3.97 -5.07
N LEU A 43 18.95 -5.14 -4.76
CA LEU A 43 19.41 -5.93 -3.63
C LEU A 43 20.81 -6.52 -3.84
N GLY A 44 21.21 -6.75 -5.09
CA GLY A 44 22.58 -7.12 -5.46
C GLY A 44 23.58 -5.95 -5.50
N SER A 45 23.12 -4.70 -5.35
CA SER A 45 23.95 -3.51 -5.50
C SER A 45 24.53 -3.01 -4.17
N ASP A 46 25.54 -2.11 -4.26
CA ASP A 46 26.13 -1.43 -3.09
C ASP A 46 25.15 -0.46 -2.39
N LEU A 47 24.04 -0.06 -3.05
CA LEU A 47 23.00 0.74 -2.42
C LEU A 47 22.41 0.06 -1.19
N ARG A 48 22.38 -1.28 -1.19
CA ARG A 48 21.93 -2.08 -0.05
C ARG A 48 22.62 -1.72 1.25
N LYS A 49 23.91 -1.41 1.22
CA LYS A 49 24.71 -1.10 2.40
C LYS A 49 24.28 0.19 3.11
N ASN A 50 23.73 1.16 2.35
CA ASN A 50 23.47 2.51 2.83
C ASN A 50 21.98 2.85 2.99
N ARG A 51 21.09 2.08 2.33
CA ARG A 51 19.65 2.38 2.28
C ARG A 51 18.76 1.21 2.68
N GLN A 52 19.36 0.14 3.12
CA GLN A 52 18.66 -1.08 3.49
C GLN A 52 17.72 -0.83 4.67
N THR A 53 16.50 -1.35 4.54
CA THR A 53 15.58 -1.52 5.66
C THR A 53 15.54 -3.00 6.01
N VAL A 54 16.10 -3.37 7.15
CA VAL A 54 16.06 -4.75 7.65
C VAL A 54 15.22 -4.78 8.91
N VAL A 55 14.22 -5.65 8.93
CA VAL A 55 13.43 -5.93 10.11
C VAL A 55 13.78 -7.32 10.60
N GLY A 56 14.48 -7.41 11.72
CA GLY A 56 14.85 -8.68 12.35
C GLY A 56 15.76 -9.59 11.53
N GLY A 57 16.44 -9.08 10.50
CA GLY A 57 17.34 -9.84 9.64
C GLY A 57 16.66 -10.75 8.61
N LEU A 58 15.32 -10.82 8.62
CA LEU A 58 14.54 -11.66 7.72
C LEU A 58 13.95 -10.88 6.54
N TYR A 59 13.86 -9.57 6.67
CA TYR A 59 13.39 -8.66 5.62
C TYR A 59 14.56 -7.87 5.07
N ASP A 60 14.55 -7.74 3.76
CA ASP A 60 15.51 -6.93 3.02
C ASP A 60 14.74 -6.05 2.02
N GLY A 61 15.19 -4.83 1.79
CA GLY A 61 14.46 -3.96 0.87
C GLY A 61 14.82 -2.49 0.96
N PHE A 62 14.00 -1.67 0.29
CA PHE A 62 14.24 -0.24 0.16
C PHE A 62 12.96 0.56 0.32
N ARG A 63 13.03 1.61 1.12
CA ARG A 63 12.01 2.67 1.15
C ARG A 63 12.23 3.66 0.01
N ASN A 64 11.14 4.32 -0.43
CA ASN A 64 11.12 5.22 -1.57
C ASN A 64 11.67 4.54 -2.84
N ALA A 65 11.19 3.35 -3.13
CA ALA A 65 11.69 2.50 -4.22
C ALA A 65 11.55 3.16 -5.60
N ILE A 66 10.55 4.01 -5.79
CA ILE A 66 10.31 4.73 -7.06
C ILE A 66 11.47 5.66 -7.47
N VAL A 67 12.35 6.05 -6.54
CA VAL A 67 13.55 6.85 -6.84
C VAL A 67 14.69 5.98 -7.37
N LEU A 68 14.65 4.69 -7.09
CA LEU A 68 15.77 3.79 -7.29
C LEU A 68 15.76 3.10 -8.64
N ASP A 69 14.56 2.83 -9.18
CA ASP A 69 14.42 2.21 -10.50
C ASP A 69 13.07 2.60 -11.14
N ASP A 70 13.13 2.95 -12.43
CA ASP A 70 11.96 3.39 -13.20
C ASP A 70 10.88 2.29 -13.35
N ALA A 71 11.22 1.03 -13.13
CA ALA A 71 10.24 -0.06 -13.13
C ALA A 71 9.14 0.16 -12.08
N PHE A 72 9.47 0.76 -10.94
CA PHE A 72 8.51 0.98 -9.86
C PHE A 72 7.60 2.20 -10.08
N LEU A 73 7.95 3.09 -11.01
CA LEU A 73 7.11 4.26 -11.32
C LEU A 73 5.76 3.88 -11.89
N THR A 74 5.69 2.78 -12.63
CA THR A 74 4.44 2.31 -13.23
C THR A 74 3.39 1.87 -12.21
N LEU A 75 3.80 1.65 -10.96
CA LEU A 75 2.90 1.23 -9.89
C LEU A 75 2.13 2.40 -9.28
N ILE A 76 2.69 3.63 -9.34
CA ILE A 76 2.05 4.78 -8.67
C ILE A 76 0.82 5.32 -9.41
N ASP A 77 0.73 5.09 -10.71
CA ASP A 77 -0.43 5.43 -11.55
C ASP A 77 -0.99 4.23 -12.31
N HIS A 78 -0.82 3.03 -11.73
CA HIS A 78 -1.24 1.77 -12.32
C HIS A 78 -2.72 1.80 -12.75
N PRO A 79 -3.06 1.39 -13.99
CA PRO A 79 -4.39 1.62 -14.60
C PRO A 79 -5.55 0.89 -13.88
N ILE A 80 -5.26 -0.13 -13.10
CA ILE A 80 -6.25 -0.85 -12.27
C ILE A 80 -6.24 -0.30 -10.84
N LEU A 81 -5.06 -0.17 -10.23
CA LEU A 81 -4.95 0.09 -8.80
C LEU A 81 -5.21 1.54 -8.43
N LEU A 82 -4.74 2.52 -9.22
CA LEU A 82 -5.01 3.91 -8.88
C LEU A 82 -6.52 4.24 -8.95
N PRO A 83 -7.29 3.83 -10.00
CA PRO A 83 -8.74 3.96 -9.98
C PRO A 83 -9.41 3.27 -8.80
N THR A 84 -8.94 2.08 -8.43
CA THR A 84 -9.44 1.35 -7.24
C THR A 84 -9.21 2.17 -5.97
N VAL A 85 -8.00 2.68 -5.75
CA VAL A 85 -7.67 3.50 -4.59
C VAL A 85 -8.50 4.78 -4.54
N VAL A 86 -8.71 5.45 -5.67
CA VAL A 86 -9.57 6.64 -5.75
C VAL A 86 -11.00 6.33 -5.31
N GLN A 87 -11.54 5.18 -5.68
CA GLN A 87 -12.89 4.75 -5.28
C GLN A 87 -12.97 4.40 -3.78
N LEU A 88 -11.88 3.90 -3.18
CA LEU A 88 -11.80 3.53 -1.76
C LEU A 88 -11.44 4.69 -0.82
N LEU A 89 -10.64 5.65 -1.29
CA LEU A 89 -10.09 6.73 -0.45
C LEU A 89 -10.62 8.11 -0.83
N GLY A 90 -10.91 8.32 -2.10
CA GLY A 90 -11.24 9.63 -2.70
C GLY A 90 -10.10 10.16 -3.58
N ALA A 91 -10.34 11.30 -4.24
CA ALA A 91 -9.46 11.84 -5.27
C ALA A 91 -8.38 12.81 -4.73
N ASP A 92 -8.45 13.21 -3.47
CA ASP A 92 -7.47 14.14 -2.89
C ASP A 92 -6.33 13.37 -2.22
N LEU A 93 -5.55 12.68 -3.03
CA LEU A 93 -4.52 11.74 -2.57
C LEU A 93 -3.17 11.93 -3.27
N HIS A 94 -2.13 11.39 -2.65
CA HIS A 94 -0.79 11.27 -3.19
C HIS A 94 -0.10 9.98 -2.70
N VAL A 95 1.08 9.68 -3.23
CA VAL A 95 1.90 8.54 -2.78
C VAL A 95 2.56 8.88 -1.44
N MET A 96 2.29 8.08 -0.43
CA MET A 96 2.85 8.21 0.92
C MET A 96 4.16 7.44 1.09
N THR A 97 4.23 6.27 0.46
CA THR A 97 5.34 5.33 0.60
C THR A 97 5.43 4.43 -0.63
N SER A 98 6.65 4.03 -0.97
CA SER A 98 6.90 2.93 -1.90
C SER A 98 8.00 2.05 -1.31
N HIS A 99 7.66 0.79 -0.99
CA HIS A 99 8.53 -0.08 -0.22
C HIS A 99 8.73 -1.42 -0.95
N LEU A 100 9.93 -1.63 -1.49
CA LEU A 100 10.38 -2.94 -1.97
C LEU A 100 10.70 -3.81 -0.75
N ILE A 101 10.11 -5.02 -0.68
CA ILE A 101 10.24 -5.89 0.49
C ILE A 101 10.49 -7.33 0.05
N TYR A 102 11.67 -7.83 0.35
CA TYR A 102 12.02 -9.24 0.19
C TYR A 102 12.06 -9.91 1.56
N LYS A 103 11.39 -11.04 1.70
CA LYS A 103 11.42 -11.84 2.92
C LYS A 103 12.06 -13.18 2.63
N GLN A 104 13.13 -13.50 3.35
CA GLN A 104 13.76 -14.80 3.33
C GLN A 104 12.91 -15.84 4.08
N PRO A 105 13.06 -17.14 3.80
CA PRO A 105 12.48 -18.19 4.62
C PRO A 105 12.86 -18.00 6.10
N ASP A 106 11.86 -18.17 6.97
CA ASP A 106 12.10 -18.10 8.40
C ASP A 106 12.95 -19.30 8.88
N PRO A 107 13.82 -19.11 9.89
CA PRO A 107 14.60 -20.21 10.45
C PRO A 107 13.72 -21.41 10.86
N ALA A 108 14.22 -22.62 10.65
CA ALA A 108 13.46 -23.86 10.87
C ALA A 108 13.01 -24.06 12.33
N ASP A 109 13.71 -23.43 13.30
CA ASP A 109 13.40 -23.49 14.72
C ASP A 109 12.24 -22.57 15.14
N LYS A 110 11.75 -21.68 14.24
CA LYS A 110 10.61 -20.81 14.55
C LYS A 110 9.32 -21.62 14.64
N PRO A 111 8.49 -21.38 15.66
CA PRO A 111 7.18 -22.04 15.77
C PRO A 111 6.22 -21.56 14.67
N ASP A 112 5.18 -22.34 14.39
CA ASP A 112 4.15 -21.99 13.40
C ASP A 112 3.39 -20.72 13.77
N ALA A 113 3.34 -20.41 15.06
CA ALA A 113 2.81 -19.16 15.60
C ALA A 113 3.71 -17.92 15.41
N TYR A 114 4.90 -18.08 14.81
CA TYR A 114 5.80 -16.95 14.61
C TYR A 114 5.24 -15.93 13.63
N ARG A 115 5.19 -14.67 14.03
CA ARG A 115 4.73 -13.53 13.23
C ARG A 115 5.80 -12.44 13.23
N GLN A 116 6.32 -12.12 12.05
CA GLN A 116 7.31 -11.07 11.88
C GLN A 116 7.00 -10.25 10.60
N PRO A 117 6.65 -8.96 10.71
CA PRO A 117 6.32 -8.27 11.95
C PRO A 117 5.08 -8.87 12.65
N GLY A 118 4.98 -8.70 13.96
CA GLY A 118 3.78 -9.07 14.72
C GLY A 118 2.58 -8.18 14.38
N TRP A 119 1.43 -8.49 14.95
CA TRP A 119 0.19 -7.76 14.71
C TRP A 119 0.32 -6.26 15.03
N HIS A 120 0.09 -5.41 14.05
CA HIS A 120 0.22 -3.96 14.14
C HIS A 120 -0.72 -3.25 13.16
N ARG A 121 -0.87 -1.95 13.35
CA ARG A 121 -1.46 -1.02 12.40
C ARG A 121 -0.34 -0.22 11.75
N ASP A 122 -0.55 0.14 10.49
CA ASP A 122 0.31 1.12 9.83
C ASP A 122 0.03 2.54 10.34
N TYR A 123 1.02 3.43 10.17
CA TYR A 123 0.90 4.84 10.54
C TYR A 123 0.57 5.03 12.04
N ALA A 124 1.32 4.34 12.89
CA ALA A 124 1.13 4.34 14.34
C ALA A 124 1.15 5.74 14.98
N MET A 125 1.81 6.73 14.34
CA MET A 125 1.81 8.13 14.78
C MET A 125 0.39 8.68 14.92
N ALA A 126 -0.52 8.32 14.01
CA ALA A 126 -1.91 8.75 14.12
C ALA A 126 -2.56 8.33 15.44
N THR A 127 -2.24 7.12 15.92
CA THR A 127 -2.72 6.65 17.24
C THR A 127 -2.11 7.43 18.39
N HIS A 128 -0.82 7.77 18.29
CA HIS A 128 -0.12 8.53 19.32
C HIS A 128 -0.62 9.98 19.40
N ASP A 129 -0.84 10.60 18.25
CA ASP A 129 -1.17 12.03 18.18
C ASP A 129 -2.67 12.30 18.29
N LEU A 130 -3.51 11.42 17.75
CA LEU A 130 -4.97 11.60 17.70
C LEU A 130 -5.74 10.73 18.70
N GLY A 131 -5.08 9.74 19.34
CA GLY A 131 -5.72 8.75 20.18
C GLY A 131 -6.41 7.63 19.39
N ASN A 132 -6.98 6.67 20.09
CA ASN A 132 -7.63 5.51 19.46
C ASN A 132 -9.10 5.75 19.08
N GLU A 133 -9.75 6.74 19.69
CA GLU A 133 -11.21 6.88 19.64
C GLU A 133 -11.75 7.35 18.29
N ALA A 134 -10.92 7.97 17.48
CA ALA A 134 -11.36 8.60 16.24
C ALA A 134 -10.30 8.58 15.11
N ILE A 135 -9.54 7.49 14.99
CA ILE A 135 -8.56 7.40 13.89
C ILE A 135 -9.31 7.22 12.57
N PRO A 136 -9.25 8.17 11.64
CA PRO A 136 -9.87 8.04 10.33
C PRO A 136 -9.07 7.11 9.42
N ARG A 137 -9.70 6.66 8.33
CA ARG A 137 -8.98 6.11 7.18
C ARG A 137 -8.15 7.23 6.55
N MET A 138 -6.83 7.18 6.70
CA MET A 138 -5.93 8.22 6.22
C MET A 138 -5.10 7.78 5.03
N LEU A 139 -4.86 6.47 4.92
CA LEU A 139 -4.12 5.89 3.82
C LEU A 139 -4.62 4.47 3.49
N VAL A 140 -4.34 4.07 2.26
CA VAL A 140 -4.54 2.71 1.74
C VAL A 140 -3.21 2.22 1.20
N LYS A 141 -2.87 0.98 1.47
CA LYS A 141 -1.64 0.35 0.98
C LYS A 141 -1.98 -0.74 -0.04
N CYS A 142 -1.36 -0.69 -1.20
CA CYS A 142 -1.41 -1.69 -2.25
C CYS A 142 -0.15 -2.54 -2.17
N ALA A 143 -0.29 -3.78 -1.73
CA ALA A 143 0.80 -4.74 -1.62
C ALA A 143 0.77 -5.69 -2.83
N TYR A 144 1.65 -5.46 -3.79
CA TYR A 144 1.82 -6.28 -4.99
C TYR A 144 2.73 -7.45 -4.67
N TYR A 145 2.26 -8.66 -4.91
CA TYR A 145 3.05 -9.88 -4.70
C TYR A 145 3.59 -10.41 -6.02
N LEU A 146 4.90 -10.65 -6.04
CA LEU A 146 5.63 -11.05 -7.25
C LEU A 146 6.00 -12.53 -7.24
N THR A 147 5.73 -13.23 -6.14
CA THR A 147 6.00 -14.66 -5.95
C THR A 147 4.74 -15.38 -5.50
N ASP A 148 4.69 -16.70 -5.70
CA ASP A 148 3.54 -17.54 -5.35
C ASP A 148 3.39 -17.68 -3.82
N LEU A 149 2.26 -17.23 -3.31
CA LEU A 149 1.82 -17.34 -1.92
C LEU A 149 0.46 -18.04 -1.81
N SER A 150 0.16 -18.94 -2.74
CA SER A 150 -1.11 -19.67 -2.78
C SER A 150 -1.25 -20.72 -1.66
N ALA A 151 -0.14 -21.29 -1.23
CA ALA A 151 -0.09 -22.15 -0.06
C ALA A 151 0.10 -21.35 1.23
N SER A 152 -0.35 -21.87 2.36
CA SER A 152 -0.09 -21.25 3.65
C SER A 152 1.40 -21.28 4.01
N GLN A 153 1.80 -20.43 4.94
CA GLN A 153 3.19 -20.30 5.41
C GLN A 153 4.17 -19.94 4.26
N ARG A 154 3.71 -19.08 3.35
CA ARG A 154 4.54 -18.50 2.29
C ARG A 154 4.91 -17.04 2.55
N GLY A 155 4.67 -16.56 3.77
CA GLY A 155 5.05 -15.21 4.19
C GLY A 155 4.13 -14.11 3.69
N ALA A 156 2.88 -14.41 3.42
CA ALA A 156 1.87 -13.42 3.06
C ALA A 156 1.68 -12.37 4.17
N THR A 157 1.12 -11.23 3.84
CA THR A 157 0.58 -10.33 4.86
C THR A 157 -0.75 -10.87 5.34
N MET A 158 -0.80 -11.28 6.61
CA MET A 158 -2.04 -11.66 7.28
C MET A 158 -2.84 -10.40 7.63
N VAL A 159 -4.14 -10.52 7.63
CA VAL A 159 -5.07 -9.44 8.03
C VAL A 159 -6.05 -9.94 9.09
N ALA A 160 -6.44 -9.04 10.00
CA ALA A 160 -7.54 -9.24 10.94
C ALA A 160 -8.78 -8.50 10.41
N PRO A 161 -9.71 -9.19 9.72
CA PRO A 161 -10.86 -8.56 9.08
C PRO A 161 -11.74 -7.82 10.11
N GLY A 162 -12.16 -6.60 9.77
CA GLY A 162 -12.99 -5.77 10.66
C GLY A 162 -12.23 -5.06 11.79
N SER A 163 -10.95 -5.35 11.98
CA SER A 163 -10.15 -4.76 13.07
C SER A 163 -9.95 -3.23 12.94
N HIS A 164 -10.20 -2.66 11.79
CA HIS A 164 -10.18 -1.21 11.56
C HIS A 164 -11.33 -0.47 12.27
N HIS A 165 -12.36 -1.18 12.72
CA HIS A 165 -13.43 -0.63 13.55
C HIS A 165 -13.11 -0.64 15.05
N LEU A 166 -12.07 -1.36 15.46
CA LEU A 166 -11.70 -1.45 16.87
C LEU A 166 -11.03 -0.16 17.37
N LEU A 167 -11.36 0.25 18.57
CA LEU A 167 -10.69 1.39 19.22
C LEU A 167 -9.27 1.03 19.71
N GLY A 168 -9.02 -0.24 20.00
CA GLY A 168 -7.76 -0.77 20.50
C GLY A 168 -7.18 -1.87 19.63
N ARG A 169 -6.31 -2.68 20.22
CA ARG A 169 -5.81 -3.89 19.59
C ARG A 169 -6.88 -4.98 19.56
N PRO A 170 -6.90 -5.85 18.55
CA PRO A 170 -7.73 -7.04 18.58
C PRO A 170 -7.31 -7.92 19.79
N GLU A 171 -8.28 -8.53 20.40
CA GLU A 171 -8.04 -9.52 21.44
C GLU A 171 -7.44 -10.79 20.83
N ILE A 172 -6.43 -11.35 21.50
CA ILE A 172 -5.83 -12.64 21.17
C ILE A 172 -6.03 -13.52 22.41
N ALA A 173 -6.74 -14.62 22.26
CA ALA A 173 -7.02 -15.54 23.35
C ALA A 173 -5.74 -16.14 23.94
N ASP A 174 -5.78 -16.53 25.20
CA ASP A 174 -4.65 -17.15 25.89
C ASP A 174 -4.20 -18.42 25.15
N GLY A 175 -2.90 -18.47 24.82
CA GLY A 175 -2.30 -19.57 24.07
C GLY A 175 -2.40 -19.43 22.55
N GLU A 176 -3.18 -18.48 22.04
CA GLU A 176 -3.27 -18.17 20.62
C GLU A 176 -2.23 -17.10 20.22
N THR A 177 -1.95 -17.02 18.93
CA THR A 177 -1.01 -16.01 18.35
C THR A 177 -1.75 -14.99 17.53
N ASP A 178 -2.87 -15.37 16.97
CA ASP A 178 -3.64 -14.58 16.03
C ASP A 178 -5.00 -14.19 16.61
N PRO A 179 -5.52 -13.01 16.28
CA PRO A 179 -6.90 -12.68 16.63
C PRO A 179 -7.87 -13.65 15.96
N GLU A 180 -9.03 -13.87 16.58
CA GLU A 180 -10.08 -14.68 16.00
C GLU A 180 -10.46 -14.16 14.59
N GLY A 181 -10.59 -15.10 13.63
CA GLY A 181 -10.91 -14.79 12.26
C GLY A 181 -9.80 -14.14 11.44
N ALA A 182 -8.56 -14.13 11.95
CA ALA A 182 -7.40 -13.69 11.16
C ALA A 182 -7.25 -14.55 9.90
N VAL A 183 -6.88 -13.89 8.79
CA VAL A 183 -6.76 -14.49 7.47
C VAL A 183 -5.34 -14.40 6.97
N GLU A 184 -4.75 -15.53 6.57
CA GLU A 184 -3.60 -15.59 5.68
C GLU A 184 -4.13 -15.69 4.24
N PRO A 185 -4.07 -14.63 3.42
CA PRO A 185 -4.65 -14.67 2.10
C PRO A 185 -3.82 -15.54 1.16
N SER A 186 -4.49 -16.40 0.39
CA SER A 186 -3.88 -17.13 -0.72
C SER A 186 -3.73 -16.18 -1.92
N LEU A 187 -2.49 -15.91 -2.35
CA LEU A 187 -2.16 -14.93 -3.39
C LEU A 187 -1.28 -15.56 -4.47
N GLN A 188 -1.60 -15.26 -5.73
CA GLN A 188 -0.79 -15.61 -6.88
C GLN A 188 0.18 -14.47 -7.24
N PRO A 189 1.27 -14.74 -7.98
CA PRO A 189 2.07 -13.69 -8.55
C PRO A 189 1.19 -12.73 -9.37
N GLY A 190 1.36 -11.43 -9.16
CA GLY A 190 0.53 -10.39 -9.81
C GLY A 190 -0.72 -9.97 -9.02
N ASP A 191 -1.12 -10.70 -7.99
CA ASP A 191 -2.20 -10.26 -7.10
C ASP A 191 -1.76 -9.06 -6.24
N CYS A 192 -2.72 -8.21 -5.92
CA CYS A 192 -2.51 -7.08 -5.02
C CYS A 192 -3.48 -7.17 -3.83
N LEU A 193 -2.92 -7.20 -2.61
CA LEU A 193 -3.67 -7.02 -1.38
C LEU A 193 -3.72 -5.54 -1.04
N ILE A 194 -4.93 -4.98 -0.99
CA ILE A 194 -5.20 -3.61 -0.55
C ILE A 194 -5.70 -3.64 0.87
N PHE A 195 -5.16 -2.81 1.75
CA PHE A 195 -5.65 -2.65 3.13
C PHE A 195 -5.47 -1.22 3.63
N GLU A 196 -6.33 -0.81 4.55
CA GLU A 196 -6.27 0.54 5.12
C GLU A 196 -5.38 0.61 6.37
N ASN A 197 -4.95 1.83 6.75
CA ASN A 197 -4.02 2.07 7.86
C ASN A 197 -4.47 1.54 9.22
N ARG A 198 -5.77 1.38 9.46
CA ARG A 198 -6.32 0.90 10.75
C ARG A 198 -6.49 -0.61 10.81
N THR A 199 -6.41 -1.31 9.67
CA THR A 199 -6.51 -2.78 9.64
C THR A 199 -5.28 -3.39 10.30
N PHE A 200 -5.50 -4.17 11.38
CA PHE A 200 -4.41 -4.94 11.98
C PHE A 200 -3.95 -6.02 11.01
N HIS A 201 -2.65 -6.09 10.86
CA HIS A 201 -2.00 -7.04 9.98
C HIS A 201 -0.67 -7.52 10.57
N ALA A 202 -0.19 -8.66 10.10
CA ALA A 202 1.05 -9.29 10.53
C ALA A 202 1.75 -9.99 9.38
N GLY A 203 3.02 -10.31 9.54
CA GLY A 203 3.76 -11.15 8.58
C GLY A 203 3.54 -12.62 8.90
N ALA A 204 2.94 -13.38 7.99
CA ALA A 204 2.86 -14.85 8.11
C ALA A 204 4.25 -15.48 8.16
N LEU A 205 4.34 -16.64 8.80
CA LEU A 205 5.52 -17.51 8.75
C LEU A 205 5.85 -17.84 7.29
N HIS A 206 7.13 -17.93 6.97
CA HIS A 206 7.60 -18.28 5.63
C HIS A 206 8.44 -19.57 5.66
N ARG A 207 7.83 -20.70 5.26
CA ARG A 207 8.45 -22.01 5.13
C ARG A 207 8.79 -22.38 3.68
N GLY A 208 8.47 -21.50 2.72
CA GLY A 208 8.79 -21.73 1.33
C GLY A 208 10.31 -21.78 1.08
N PRO A 209 10.76 -22.44 0.00
CA PRO A 209 12.17 -22.51 -0.33
C PRO A 209 12.73 -21.21 -0.92
N ASP A 210 11.86 -20.35 -1.46
CA ASP A 210 12.24 -19.18 -2.23
C ASP A 210 12.01 -17.89 -1.46
N THR A 211 12.74 -16.84 -1.80
CA THR A 211 12.52 -15.50 -1.25
C THR A 211 11.14 -14.98 -1.67
N ARG A 212 10.29 -14.59 -0.71
CA ARG A 212 9.06 -13.87 -0.98
C ARG A 212 9.39 -12.45 -1.43
N LYS A 213 8.92 -12.06 -2.62
CA LYS A 213 9.14 -10.75 -3.23
C LYS A 213 7.83 -9.96 -3.29
N ALA A 214 7.84 -8.75 -2.77
CA ALA A 214 6.70 -7.85 -2.82
C ALA A 214 7.15 -6.40 -2.93
N ILE A 215 6.29 -5.56 -3.48
CA ILE A 215 6.42 -4.12 -3.42
C ILE A 215 5.10 -3.52 -2.94
N MET A 216 5.18 -2.57 -2.01
CA MET A 216 4.02 -1.92 -1.45
C MET A 216 4.02 -0.45 -1.83
N VAL A 217 2.91 0.04 -2.39
CA VAL A 217 2.67 1.47 -2.65
C VAL A 217 1.53 1.91 -1.75
N GLY A 218 1.79 2.91 -0.91
CA GLY A 218 0.79 3.50 -0.03
C GLY A 218 0.33 4.85 -0.55
N TYR A 219 -0.99 5.08 -0.55
CA TYR A 219 -1.61 6.34 -0.92
C TYR A 219 -2.33 6.92 0.30
N GLY A 220 -2.20 8.21 0.50
CA GLY A 220 -2.88 8.92 1.57
C GLY A 220 -3.35 10.29 1.11
N TYR A 221 -4.10 10.99 1.96
CA TYR A 221 -4.58 12.33 1.63
C TYR A 221 -3.43 13.32 1.45
N ARG A 222 -3.56 14.24 0.49
CA ARG A 222 -2.52 15.24 0.16
C ARG A 222 -2.15 16.17 1.32
N TRP A 223 -3.05 16.36 2.28
CA TRP A 223 -2.79 17.12 3.49
C TRP A 223 -2.02 16.37 4.58
N VAL A 224 -1.69 15.06 4.36
CA VAL A 224 -0.84 14.25 5.22
C VAL A 224 0.53 14.12 4.57
N MET A 225 1.61 14.36 5.33
CA MET A 225 2.97 14.24 4.78
C MET A 225 3.32 12.80 4.36
N PRO A 226 4.06 12.62 3.26
CA PRO A 226 4.61 11.33 2.89
C PRO A 226 5.49 10.73 3.99
N MET A 227 5.54 9.40 4.06
CA MET A 227 6.32 8.66 5.05
C MET A 227 7.80 8.49 4.64
N ASP A 228 8.07 8.36 3.35
CA ASP A 228 9.40 7.99 2.85
C ASP A 228 10.23 9.19 2.37
N TYR A 229 9.60 10.35 2.19
CA TYR A 229 10.26 11.54 1.64
C TYR A 229 9.55 12.83 2.09
N VAL A 230 10.28 13.92 2.08
CA VAL A 230 9.73 15.28 2.22
C VAL A 230 9.51 15.89 0.83
N ARG A 231 10.48 15.70 -0.06
CA ARG A 231 10.42 16.08 -1.48
C ARG A 231 11.12 15.02 -2.29
N GLN A 232 10.64 14.79 -3.48
CA GLN A 232 11.31 13.90 -4.44
C GLN A 232 12.49 14.62 -5.11
N PRO A 233 13.56 13.88 -5.49
CA PRO A 233 14.71 14.48 -6.16
C PRO A 233 14.33 15.09 -7.53
N PRO A 234 14.91 16.25 -7.92
CA PRO A 234 14.63 16.87 -9.22
C PRO A 234 14.80 15.90 -10.41
N ALA A 235 15.82 15.06 -10.38
CA ALA A 235 16.08 14.07 -11.44
C ALA A 235 14.94 13.03 -11.59
N LEU A 236 14.18 12.76 -10.52
CA LEU A 236 12.95 11.96 -10.62
C LEU A 236 11.83 12.81 -11.22
N ILE A 237 11.59 14.02 -10.70
CA ILE A 237 10.51 14.90 -11.13
C ILE A 237 10.54 15.17 -12.63
N GLU A 238 11.74 15.38 -13.19
CA GLU A 238 11.95 15.61 -14.62
C GLU A 238 11.43 14.48 -15.54
N LYS A 239 11.45 13.24 -15.05
CA LYS A 239 11.01 12.05 -15.80
C LYS A 239 9.50 11.79 -15.68
N LEU A 240 8.84 12.36 -14.69
CA LEU A 240 7.46 12.00 -14.36
C LEU A 240 6.45 12.62 -15.34
N THR A 241 5.40 11.87 -15.63
CA THR A 241 4.21 12.40 -16.29
C THR A 241 3.52 13.44 -15.40
N PRO A 242 2.68 14.33 -15.94
CA PRO A 242 1.94 15.30 -15.12
C PRO A 242 1.14 14.65 -13.97
N LEU A 243 0.51 13.50 -14.23
CA LEU A 243 -0.22 12.75 -13.20
C LEU A 243 0.72 12.20 -12.13
N GLN A 244 1.84 11.62 -12.51
CA GLN A 244 2.83 11.11 -11.57
C GLN A 244 3.44 12.23 -10.73
N LYS A 245 3.72 13.41 -11.32
CA LYS A 245 4.14 14.62 -10.58
C LYS A 245 3.12 14.98 -9.50
N TYR A 246 1.84 15.06 -9.87
CA TYR A 246 0.78 15.31 -8.91
C TYR A 246 0.75 14.28 -7.77
N LEU A 247 0.90 12.99 -8.11
CA LEU A 247 0.90 11.89 -7.14
C LEU A 247 2.11 11.89 -6.20
N VAL A 248 3.23 12.51 -6.56
CA VAL A 248 4.39 12.66 -5.66
C VAL A 248 4.43 14.01 -4.94
N GLY A 249 3.36 14.79 -5.01
CA GLY A 249 3.19 16.01 -4.23
C GLY A 249 3.43 17.31 -4.98
N GLU A 250 3.86 17.25 -6.26
CA GLU A 250 4.01 18.44 -7.08
C GLU A 250 2.65 19.02 -7.49
N PRO A 251 2.54 20.33 -7.75
CA PRO A 251 1.33 20.92 -8.33
C PRO A 251 1.08 20.32 -9.73
N TYR A 252 -0.20 20.21 -10.09
CA TYR A 252 -0.58 19.69 -11.41
C TYR A 252 -0.51 20.73 -12.53
N ASP A 253 -0.63 21.98 -12.16
CA ASP A 253 -0.51 23.14 -13.03
C ASP A 253 0.50 24.14 -12.43
N ASP A 254 0.89 25.15 -13.24
CA ASP A 254 1.87 26.16 -12.86
C ASP A 254 1.27 27.24 -11.90
N VAL A 255 0.40 26.83 -10.99
CA VAL A 255 -0.16 27.71 -9.98
C VAL A 255 0.85 27.91 -8.87
N GLU A 256 1.43 29.11 -8.80
CA GLU A 256 2.42 29.49 -7.78
C GLU A 256 1.77 29.81 -6.42
N GLU A 257 0.49 30.20 -6.41
CA GLU A 257 -0.21 30.58 -5.20
C GLU A 257 -0.85 29.38 -4.50
N PHE A 258 -0.80 29.41 -3.17
CA PHE A 258 -1.51 28.45 -2.35
C PHE A 258 -3.02 28.57 -2.59
N GLN A 259 -3.64 27.46 -2.99
CA GLN A 259 -5.08 27.36 -3.10
C GLN A 259 -5.60 26.47 -1.97
N PHE A 260 -6.59 26.97 -1.23
CA PHE A 260 -7.16 26.28 -0.08
C PHE A 260 -7.72 24.90 -0.41
N ASP A 261 -8.26 24.72 -1.61
CA ASP A 261 -8.78 23.45 -2.12
C ASP A 261 -7.73 22.58 -2.83
N GLY A 262 -6.45 22.95 -2.77
CA GLY A 262 -5.34 22.22 -3.38
C GLY A 262 -5.17 22.44 -4.89
N GLY A 263 -5.87 23.45 -5.47
CA GLY A 263 -5.76 23.78 -6.89
C GLY A 263 -6.38 22.71 -7.81
N ARG A 264 -5.94 22.68 -9.07
CA ARG A 264 -6.40 21.72 -10.06
C ARG A 264 -6.00 20.29 -9.66
N ASN A 265 -6.98 19.40 -9.67
CA ASN A 265 -6.80 17.99 -9.25
C ASN A 265 -7.20 17.03 -10.38
N PRO A 266 -6.24 16.37 -11.04
CA PRO A 266 -6.51 15.48 -12.17
C PRO A 266 -7.36 14.26 -11.79
N LEU A 267 -7.31 13.83 -10.54
CA LEU A 267 -8.13 12.71 -10.06
C LEU A 267 -9.59 13.12 -9.83
N LYS A 268 -9.84 14.36 -9.37
CA LYS A 268 -11.21 14.92 -9.32
C LYS A 268 -11.81 15.07 -10.71
N GLU A 269 -11.02 15.51 -11.69
CA GLU A 269 -11.44 15.60 -13.10
C GLU A 269 -11.77 14.21 -13.65
N TRP A 270 -10.95 13.21 -13.36
CA TRP A 270 -11.23 11.82 -13.72
C TRP A 270 -12.51 11.32 -13.07
N CYS A 271 -12.71 11.48 -11.76
CA CYS A 271 -13.95 11.12 -11.07
C CYS A 271 -15.17 11.72 -11.76
N LYS A 272 -15.11 13.03 -12.10
CA LYS A 272 -16.19 13.71 -12.82
C LYS A 272 -16.46 13.08 -14.17
N SER A 273 -15.42 12.73 -14.94
CA SER A 273 -15.54 12.08 -16.25
C SER A 273 -16.17 10.68 -16.16
N GLN A 274 -15.98 10.01 -15.03
CA GLN A 274 -16.50 8.68 -14.76
C GLN A 274 -17.87 8.68 -14.05
N GLY A 275 -18.39 9.85 -13.66
CA GLY A 275 -19.61 9.95 -12.85
C GLY A 275 -19.45 9.39 -11.43
N LEU A 276 -18.21 9.44 -10.89
CA LEU A 276 -17.88 8.99 -9.54
C LEU A 276 -17.80 10.18 -8.57
N PRO A 277 -18.11 10.00 -7.29
CA PRO A 277 -17.85 11.02 -6.28
C PRO A 277 -16.34 11.23 -6.10
N ALA A 278 -15.90 12.48 -6.05
CA ALA A 278 -14.50 12.81 -5.78
C ALA A 278 -14.12 12.65 -4.30
N ALA A 279 -15.09 12.77 -3.40
CA ALA A 279 -14.90 12.50 -1.98
C ALA A 279 -15.60 11.21 -1.58
N ARG A 280 -14.94 10.38 -0.77
CA ARG A 280 -15.53 9.13 -0.27
C ARG A 280 -16.76 9.38 0.62
N HIS A 281 -16.75 10.46 1.37
CA HIS A 281 -17.85 10.91 2.23
C HIS A 281 -18.21 12.36 1.86
N PRO A 282 -18.93 12.58 0.75
CA PRO A 282 -19.30 13.93 0.34
C PRO A 282 -20.21 14.57 1.40
N GLN A 283 -19.88 15.79 1.78
CA GLN A 283 -20.75 16.57 2.67
C GLN A 283 -22.05 16.90 1.93
N PRO A 284 -23.21 16.92 2.63
CA PRO A 284 -24.45 17.42 2.07
C PRO A 284 -24.22 18.85 1.57
N GLN A 285 -24.63 19.11 0.33
CA GLN A 285 -24.62 20.49 -0.15
C GLN A 285 -25.58 21.30 0.74
N HIS A 286 -25.07 22.26 1.47
CA HIS A 286 -25.92 23.25 2.13
C HIS A 286 -26.68 23.98 1.01
N LYS A 287 -28.00 23.78 0.96
CA LYS A 287 -28.90 24.52 0.08
C LYS A 287 -29.09 25.94 0.58
#